data_7df0660f8971c9d4ff3e316ecc61b750
#
_entry.id   7df0660f8971c9d4ff3e316ecc61b750
#
_cell.length_a   1.000
_cell.length_b   1.000
_cell.length_c   1.000
_cell.angle_alpha   90.00
_cell.angle_beta   90.00
_cell.angle_gamma   90.00
#
_symmetry.space_group_name_H-M   'P 1'
#
loop_
_entity.id
_entity.type
_entity.pdbx_description
1 polymer ?
#
loop_
_entity_poly.entity_id
_entity_poly.type
_entity_poly.pdbx_seq_one_letter_code
_entity_poly.pdbx_strand_id
1 'polypeptide(L)'
;MTQMRAPTDEEQDDAEEIEATQDDQKNLHGCPVTETSGQTVLHPQEDDYQALIETLREEGYEVCVDLCGADYLGNDSRVLPPSISPERFELVVNLLDLGAARRVRIRVQISETSPRIASISDIHPGAEAMEREATDMFGLQFEGHPDPTPILLPDGWEGHPLRKDFSMGRIPVQFKAVDGR
;
A
#
# COMPACT_ATOMS: atom_id res chain seq x y z
N MET A 1 -31.44 47.19 32.40
CA MET A 1 -30.99 47.55 31.03
C MET A 1 -29.60 46.95 30.83
N THR A 2 -29.54 45.72 30.30
CA THR A 2 -28.29 45.02 30.02
C THR A 2 -28.02 45.20 28.53
N GLN A 3 -26.94 45.90 28.19
CA GLN A 3 -26.52 46.07 26.82
C GLN A 3 -25.86 44.78 26.32
N MET A 4 -26.42 44.19 25.29
CA MET A 4 -25.77 43.13 24.50
C MET A 4 -24.58 43.76 23.73
N ARG A 5 -23.41 43.19 23.95
CA ARG A 5 -22.18 43.54 23.23
C ARG A 5 -22.18 42.77 21.89
N ALA A 6 -21.96 43.48 20.79
CA ALA A 6 -21.81 42.87 19.48
C ALA A 6 -20.49 42.05 19.41
N PRO A 7 -20.43 40.95 18.66
CA PRO A 7 -19.20 40.21 18.47
C PRO A 7 -18.14 41.05 17.72
N THR A 8 -16.90 40.91 18.10
CA THR A 8 -15.76 41.61 17.55
C THR A 8 -15.30 40.94 16.26
N ASP A 9 -14.76 41.74 15.32
CA ASP A 9 -14.32 41.37 13.97
C ASP A 9 -13.23 40.24 13.95
N GLU A 10 -12.65 39.86 15.08
CA GLU A 10 -11.66 38.77 15.21
C GLU A 10 -12.27 37.35 15.21
N GLU A 11 -13.58 37.20 15.46
CA GLU A 11 -14.25 35.88 15.43
C GLU A 11 -14.73 35.47 14.02
N GLN A 12 -14.67 36.38 13.04
CA GLN A 12 -15.08 36.08 11.65
C GLN A 12 -13.91 35.61 10.77
N ASP A 13 -12.66 35.95 11.10
CA ASP A 13 -11.47 35.52 10.31
C ASP A 13 -11.11 34.04 10.51
N ASP A 14 -11.42 33.44 11.69
CA ASP A 14 -11.11 32.04 11.98
C ASP A 14 -12.05 31.03 11.29
N ALA A 15 -13.18 31.48 10.76
CA ALA A 15 -14.16 30.61 10.10
C ALA A 15 -13.94 30.48 8.58
N GLU A 16 -13.22 31.42 7.94
CA GLU A 16 -12.93 31.37 6.50
C GLU A 16 -11.65 30.57 6.16
N GLU A 17 -10.76 30.33 7.13
CA GLU A 17 -9.50 29.58 6.89
C GLU A 17 -9.68 28.05 6.82
N ILE A 18 -10.84 27.51 7.20
CA ILE A 18 -11.08 26.05 7.24
C ILE A 18 -11.67 25.51 5.92
N GLU A 19 -12.25 26.34 5.06
CA GLU A 19 -12.86 25.89 3.79
C GLU A 19 -11.91 25.87 2.57
N ALA A 20 -10.70 26.39 2.67
CA ALA A 20 -9.80 26.58 1.52
C ALA A 20 -8.84 25.41 1.22
N THR A 21 -8.92 24.27 1.89
CA THR A 21 -7.92 23.19 1.77
C THR A 21 -8.38 21.92 1.07
N GLN A 22 -9.56 21.85 0.46
CA GLN A 22 -10.05 20.62 -0.20
C GLN A 22 -9.90 20.59 -1.73
N ASP A 23 -9.48 21.66 -2.41
CA ASP A 23 -9.58 21.73 -3.88
C ASP A 23 -8.22 21.65 -4.63
N ASP A 24 -7.11 21.37 -3.96
CA ASP A 24 -5.77 21.36 -4.62
C ASP A 24 -5.10 19.98 -4.58
N GLN A 25 -5.87 18.89 -4.44
CA GLN A 25 -5.31 17.54 -4.50
C GLN A 25 -4.91 17.22 -5.96
N LYS A 26 -3.58 17.17 -6.21
CA LYS A 26 -3.05 16.76 -7.50
C LYS A 26 -3.51 15.35 -7.83
N ASN A 27 -4.15 15.18 -9.00
CA ASN A 27 -4.60 13.88 -9.50
C ASN A 27 -3.86 13.53 -10.79
N LEU A 28 -3.53 12.25 -10.95
CA LEU A 28 -2.95 11.69 -12.15
C LEU A 28 -3.57 10.31 -12.40
N HIS A 29 -3.99 10.03 -13.62
CA HIS A 29 -4.71 8.80 -13.99
C HIS A 29 -5.96 8.54 -13.12
N GLY A 30 -6.64 9.60 -12.68
CA GLY A 30 -7.84 9.48 -11.85
C GLY A 30 -7.59 9.18 -10.37
N CYS A 31 -6.34 9.02 -9.94
CA CYS A 31 -6.01 8.77 -8.54
C CYS A 31 -5.20 9.91 -7.90
N PRO A 32 -5.28 10.08 -6.58
CA PRO A 32 -4.51 11.05 -5.82
C PRO A 32 -3.01 10.84 -5.96
N VAL A 33 -2.25 11.94 -5.99
CA VAL A 33 -0.79 11.93 -6.13
C VAL A 33 -0.13 12.62 -4.97
N THR A 34 0.92 12.01 -4.45
CA THR A 34 1.87 12.65 -3.54
C THR A 34 3.28 12.62 -4.12
N GLU A 35 4.17 13.43 -3.58
CA GLU A 35 5.59 13.38 -3.91
C GLU A 35 6.40 13.06 -2.65
N THR A 36 7.23 12.05 -2.72
CA THR A 36 8.11 11.67 -1.61
C THR A 36 9.54 11.55 -2.13
N SER A 37 10.44 12.36 -1.58
CA SER A 37 11.86 12.37 -1.99
C SER A 37 12.06 12.51 -3.50
N GLY A 38 11.26 13.35 -4.16
CA GLY A 38 11.31 13.56 -5.61
C GLY A 38 10.75 12.40 -6.45
N GLN A 39 10.06 11.45 -5.83
CA GLN A 39 9.37 10.35 -6.51
C GLN A 39 7.85 10.58 -6.49
N THR A 40 7.23 10.43 -7.65
CA THR A 40 5.77 10.43 -7.79
C THR A 40 5.18 9.19 -7.16
N VAL A 41 4.17 9.36 -6.31
CA VAL A 41 3.44 8.29 -5.63
C VAL A 41 1.97 8.40 -5.97
N LEU A 42 1.40 7.35 -6.55
CA LEU A 42 -0.01 7.23 -6.92
C LEU A 42 -0.76 6.44 -5.85
N HIS A 43 -1.97 6.86 -5.54
CA HIS A 43 -2.81 6.24 -4.52
C HIS A 43 -4.17 5.83 -5.12
N PRO A 44 -4.22 4.74 -5.93
CA PRO A 44 -5.49 4.25 -6.46
C PRO A 44 -6.35 3.62 -5.36
N GLN A 45 -7.66 3.55 -5.61
CA GLN A 45 -8.52 2.63 -4.89
C GLN A 45 -8.21 1.17 -5.33
N GLU A 46 -8.60 0.20 -4.52
CA GLU A 46 -8.36 -1.23 -4.79
C GLU A 46 -8.93 -1.65 -6.15
N ASP A 47 -10.15 -1.23 -6.47
CA ASP A 47 -10.84 -1.56 -7.73
C ASP A 47 -10.17 -0.95 -8.97
N ASP A 48 -9.48 0.18 -8.83
CA ASP A 48 -8.82 0.90 -9.93
C ASP A 48 -7.37 0.45 -10.14
N TYR A 49 -6.82 -0.34 -9.22
CA TYR A 49 -5.41 -0.69 -9.19
C TYR A 49 -4.92 -1.36 -10.47
N GLN A 50 -5.60 -2.42 -10.93
CA GLN A 50 -5.17 -3.19 -12.10
C GLN A 50 -5.21 -2.33 -13.37
N ALA A 51 -6.30 -1.56 -13.57
CA ALA A 51 -6.43 -0.67 -14.73
C ALA A 51 -5.37 0.44 -14.75
N LEU A 52 -4.99 0.94 -13.57
CA LEU A 52 -3.87 1.88 -13.45
C LEU A 52 -2.55 1.24 -13.88
N ILE A 53 -2.27 0.00 -13.45
CA ILE A 53 -1.03 -0.72 -13.83
C ILE A 53 -0.98 -0.95 -15.34
N GLU A 54 -2.11 -1.33 -15.98
CA GLU A 54 -2.22 -1.47 -17.43
C GLU A 54 -1.89 -0.15 -18.14
N THR A 55 -2.49 0.96 -17.69
CA THR A 55 -2.24 2.30 -18.23
C THR A 55 -0.75 2.69 -18.12
N LEU A 56 -0.15 2.46 -16.97
CA LEU A 56 1.28 2.76 -16.75
C LEU A 56 2.17 1.87 -17.63
N ARG A 57 1.80 0.62 -17.85
CA ARG A 57 2.49 -0.28 -18.77
C ARG A 57 2.49 0.25 -20.20
N GLU A 58 1.34 0.74 -20.69
CA GLU A 58 1.20 1.35 -22.01
C GLU A 58 2.02 2.65 -22.15
N GLU A 59 2.21 3.39 -21.05
CA GLU A 59 3.04 4.60 -20.99
C GLU A 59 4.55 4.34 -20.93
N GLY A 60 4.97 3.07 -20.91
CA GLY A 60 6.37 2.68 -20.93
C GLY A 60 6.97 2.25 -19.59
N TYR A 61 6.20 2.16 -18.52
CA TYR A 61 6.65 1.57 -17.25
C TYR A 61 6.69 0.04 -17.35
N GLU A 62 7.64 -0.49 -18.10
CA GLU A 62 7.71 -1.91 -18.47
C GLU A 62 8.25 -2.82 -17.36
N VAL A 63 8.93 -2.27 -16.37
CA VAL A 63 9.62 -3.07 -15.35
C VAL A 63 8.94 -2.89 -14.00
N CYS A 64 8.39 -3.98 -13.44
CA CYS A 64 8.05 -4.06 -12.04
C CYS A 64 9.35 -4.31 -11.26
N VAL A 65 9.84 -3.29 -10.56
CA VAL A 65 11.11 -3.36 -9.82
C VAL A 65 10.92 -4.07 -8.49
N ASP A 66 9.78 -3.81 -7.86
CA ASP A 66 9.46 -4.32 -6.53
C ASP A 66 7.96 -4.27 -6.28
N LEU A 67 7.47 -5.28 -5.57
CA LEU A 67 6.13 -5.35 -5.03
C LEU A 67 6.21 -5.95 -3.63
N CYS A 68 5.74 -5.22 -2.62
CA CYS A 68 5.77 -5.69 -1.25
C CYS A 68 4.53 -5.25 -0.46
N GLY A 69 4.17 -6.04 0.56
CA GLY A 69 3.17 -5.69 1.55
C GLY A 69 3.75 -4.87 2.69
N ALA A 70 2.88 -4.14 3.40
CA ALA A 70 3.19 -3.51 4.68
C ALA A 70 2.00 -3.67 5.64
N ASP A 71 2.29 -3.93 6.92
CA ASP A 71 1.30 -3.99 7.98
C ASP A 71 1.45 -2.75 8.88
N TYR A 72 0.41 -1.93 8.95
CA TYR A 72 0.34 -0.70 9.74
C TYR A 72 -0.38 -0.85 11.07
N LEU A 73 -0.63 -2.08 11.53
CA LEU A 73 -1.24 -2.30 12.84
C LEU A 73 -0.48 -1.54 13.94
N GLY A 74 -1.21 -0.64 14.62
CA GLY A 74 -0.64 0.21 15.67
C GLY A 74 0.28 1.34 15.18
N ASN A 75 0.28 1.66 13.88
CA ASN A 75 1.02 2.79 13.33
C ASN A 75 0.10 3.74 12.55
N ASP A 76 -0.38 4.78 13.22
CA ASP A 76 -1.27 5.79 12.66
C ASP A 76 -0.51 7.01 12.08
N SER A 77 0.84 7.00 12.13
CA SER A 77 1.65 8.18 11.77
C SER A 77 1.95 8.33 10.28
N ARG A 78 1.47 7.40 9.42
CA ARG A 78 1.70 7.52 7.97
C ARG A 78 0.88 8.65 7.36
N VAL A 79 1.47 9.33 6.40
CA VAL A 79 0.80 10.39 5.64
C VAL A 79 0.18 9.80 4.39
N LEU A 80 -1.14 10.01 4.23
CA LEU A 80 -1.92 9.65 3.05
C LEU A 80 -2.64 10.89 2.52
N PRO A 81 -3.01 10.92 1.23
CA PRO A 81 -3.90 11.95 0.70
C PRO A 81 -5.22 11.99 1.49
N PRO A 82 -5.85 13.16 1.67
CA PRO A 82 -7.09 13.28 2.45
C PRO A 82 -8.26 12.42 1.92
N SER A 83 -8.26 12.12 0.63
CA SER A 83 -9.28 11.29 -0.02
C SER A 83 -9.04 9.78 0.12
N ILE A 84 -7.91 9.36 0.73
CA ILE A 84 -7.57 7.96 0.92
C ILE A 84 -7.75 7.59 2.39
N SER A 85 -8.69 6.69 2.65
CA SER A 85 -8.88 6.13 3.99
C SER A 85 -7.74 5.18 4.34
N PRO A 86 -7.12 5.31 5.52
CA PRO A 86 -6.07 4.40 5.95
C PRO A 86 -6.65 3.01 6.28
N GLU A 87 -6.03 1.96 5.75
CA GLU A 87 -6.35 0.57 6.05
C GLU A 87 -5.16 -0.11 6.74
N ARG A 88 -5.37 -1.29 7.34
CA ARG A 88 -4.30 -2.02 8.04
C ARG A 88 -3.16 -2.38 7.10
N PHE A 89 -3.47 -2.94 5.95
CA PHE A 89 -2.46 -3.36 4.99
C PHE A 89 -2.30 -2.34 3.86
N GLU A 90 -1.11 -2.31 3.32
CA GLU A 90 -0.79 -1.53 2.14
C GLU A 90 0.06 -2.36 1.19
N LEU A 91 -0.31 -2.38 -0.08
CA LEU A 91 0.55 -2.90 -1.15
C LEU A 91 1.33 -1.75 -1.75
N VAL A 92 2.64 -1.92 -1.85
CA VAL A 92 3.56 -0.96 -2.47
C VAL A 92 4.15 -1.59 -3.71
N VAL A 93 3.95 -0.94 -4.86
CA VAL A 93 4.51 -1.37 -6.15
C VAL A 93 5.39 -0.28 -6.71
N ASN A 94 6.56 -0.63 -7.19
CA ASN A 94 7.49 0.28 -7.84
C ASN A 94 7.68 -0.13 -9.30
N LEU A 95 7.30 0.78 -10.21
CA LEU A 95 7.48 0.58 -11.64
C LEU A 95 8.56 1.50 -12.19
N LEU A 96 9.24 1.04 -13.25
CA LEU A 96 10.34 1.74 -13.91
C LEU A 96 10.13 1.77 -15.42
N ASP A 97 10.24 2.96 -15.98
CA ASP A 97 10.43 3.22 -17.40
C ASP A 97 11.93 3.44 -17.64
N LEU A 98 12.57 2.45 -18.25
CA LEU A 98 14.00 2.52 -18.57
C LEU A 98 14.29 3.51 -19.69
N GLY A 99 13.38 3.66 -20.65
CA GLY A 99 13.55 4.52 -21.81
C GLY A 99 13.61 6.00 -21.45
N ALA A 100 12.70 6.42 -20.57
CA ALA A 100 12.61 7.79 -20.08
C ALA A 100 13.31 8.02 -18.73
N ALA A 101 13.93 6.98 -18.15
CA ALA A 101 14.57 7.01 -16.83
C ALA A 101 13.61 7.53 -15.74
N ARG A 102 12.34 7.11 -15.77
CA ARG A 102 11.28 7.53 -14.83
C ARG A 102 10.90 6.38 -13.89
N ARG A 103 10.57 6.73 -12.66
CA ARG A 103 10.02 5.82 -11.66
C ARG A 103 8.69 6.33 -11.14
N VAL A 104 7.80 5.40 -10.84
CA VAL A 104 6.54 5.68 -10.16
C VAL A 104 6.34 4.65 -9.05
N ARG A 105 5.81 5.10 -7.92
CA ARG A 105 5.38 4.23 -6.84
C ARG A 105 3.87 4.25 -6.75
N ILE A 106 3.29 3.09 -6.58
CA ILE A 106 1.87 2.91 -6.34
C ILE A 106 1.70 2.41 -4.91
N ARG A 107 0.75 2.98 -4.16
CA ARG A 107 0.41 2.58 -2.80
C ARG A 107 -1.08 2.35 -2.71
N VAL A 108 -1.48 1.10 -2.51
CA VAL A 108 -2.89 0.70 -2.41
C VAL A 108 -3.19 0.30 -0.98
N GLN A 109 -4.28 0.83 -0.44
CA GLN A 109 -4.77 0.46 0.89
C GLN A 109 -5.61 -0.80 0.78
N ILE A 110 -5.37 -1.79 1.65
CA ILE A 110 -6.05 -3.08 1.62
C ILE A 110 -6.64 -3.36 3.00
N SER A 111 -7.94 -3.66 3.02
CA SER A 111 -8.68 -3.90 4.25
C SER A 111 -8.25 -5.19 4.95
N GLU A 112 -8.19 -5.15 6.28
CA GLU A 112 -7.96 -6.34 7.11
C GLU A 112 -9.06 -7.39 6.97
N THR A 113 -10.30 -6.95 6.80
CA THR A 113 -11.46 -7.84 6.72
C THR A 113 -11.57 -8.59 5.40
N SER A 114 -10.96 -8.05 4.34
CA SER A 114 -10.90 -8.66 3.01
C SER A 114 -9.55 -8.34 2.38
N PRO A 115 -8.46 -9.04 2.78
CA PRO A 115 -7.12 -8.71 2.32
C PRO A 115 -6.86 -9.27 0.90
N ARG A 116 -7.61 -8.74 -0.08
CA ARG A 116 -7.59 -9.18 -1.48
C ARG A 116 -7.24 -8.02 -2.39
N ILE A 117 -6.60 -8.32 -3.51
CA ILE A 117 -6.30 -7.37 -4.58
C ILE A 117 -6.08 -8.13 -5.88
N ALA A 118 -6.32 -7.50 -7.03
CA ALA A 118 -6.05 -8.11 -8.32
C ALA A 118 -4.56 -8.41 -8.50
N SER A 119 -4.23 -9.57 -9.07
CA SER A 119 -2.87 -9.89 -9.51
C SER A 119 -2.48 -9.04 -10.71
N ILE A 120 -1.20 -8.65 -10.77
CA ILE A 120 -0.60 -7.98 -11.94
C ILE A 120 0.39 -8.87 -12.67
N SER A 121 0.47 -10.15 -12.36
CA SER A 121 1.41 -11.09 -12.96
C SER A 121 1.26 -11.25 -14.47
N ASP A 122 0.04 -11.10 -15.01
CA ASP A 122 -0.22 -11.12 -16.45
C ASP A 122 0.29 -9.85 -17.16
N ILE A 123 0.34 -8.72 -16.45
CA ILE A 123 0.84 -7.44 -16.97
C ILE A 123 2.36 -7.37 -16.79
N HIS A 124 2.83 -7.75 -15.61
CA HIS A 124 4.24 -7.77 -15.21
C HIS A 124 4.64 -9.16 -14.69
N PRO A 125 5.12 -10.08 -15.53
CA PRO A 125 5.45 -11.44 -15.08
C PRO A 125 6.46 -11.50 -13.93
N GLY A 126 7.30 -10.47 -13.78
CA GLY A 126 8.23 -10.37 -12.64
C GLY A 126 7.53 -10.20 -11.27
N ALA A 127 6.26 -9.80 -11.24
CA ALA A 127 5.50 -9.65 -10.01
C ALA A 127 5.06 -10.99 -9.40
N GLU A 128 4.99 -12.09 -10.19
CA GLU A 128 4.49 -13.40 -9.75
C GLU A 128 5.10 -13.86 -8.41
N ALA A 129 6.42 -13.90 -8.33
CA ALA A 129 7.11 -14.33 -7.11
C ALA A 129 6.94 -13.35 -5.95
N MET A 130 6.87 -12.05 -6.24
CA MET A 130 6.69 -11.01 -5.21
C MET A 130 5.27 -11.03 -4.63
N GLU A 131 4.25 -11.33 -5.43
CA GLU A 131 2.88 -11.53 -4.97
C GLU A 131 2.77 -12.74 -4.04
N ARG A 132 3.43 -13.85 -4.39
CA ARG A 132 3.52 -15.04 -3.53
C ARG A 132 4.23 -14.73 -2.20
N GLU A 133 5.32 -13.97 -2.24
CA GLU A 133 6.00 -13.51 -1.03
C GLU A 133 5.05 -12.67 -0.16
N ALA A 134 4.32 -11.72 -0.74
CA ALA A 134 3.36 -10.90 -0.02
C ALA A 134 2.20 -11.74 0.56
N THR A 135 1.79 -12.80 -0.13
CA THR A 135 0.83 -13.79 0.38
C THR A 135 1.39 -14.52 1.59
N ASP A 136 2.60 -15.06 1.50
CA ASP A 136 3.23 -15.79 2.59
C ASP A 136 3.41 -14.90 3.83
N MET A 137 3.97 -13.72 3.63
CA MET A 137 4.40 -12.85 4.72
C MET A 137 3.26 -12.07 5.38
N PHE A 138 2.25 -11.66 4.62
CA PHE A 138 1.16 -10.79 5.11
C PHE A 138 -0.23 -11.41 4.98
N GLY A 139 -0.40 -12.50 4.20
CA GLY A 139 -1.69 -13.12 3.91
C GLY A 139 -2.55 -12.29 2.95
N LEU A 140 -1.93 -11.49 2.09
CA LEU A 140 -2.61 -10.81 1.00
C LEU A 140 -2.97 -11.85 -0.08
N GLN A 141 -4.19 -11.78 -0.59
CA GLN A 141 -4.67 -12.70 -1.63
C GLN A 141 -4.70 -11.98 -2.97
N PHE A 142 -3.96 -12.50 -3.96
CA PHE A 142 -3.92 -11.94 -5.30
C PHE A 142 -4.89 -12.67 -6.22
N GLU A 143 -5.99 -12.00 -6.56
CA GLU A 143 -7.03 -12.56 -7.42
C GLU A 143 -6.52 -12.67 -8.86
N GLY A 144 -6.65 -13.85 -9.46
CA GLY A 144 -6.12 -14.13 -10.80
C GLY A 144 -4.65 -14.57 -10.85
N HIS A 145 -3.97 -14.71 -9.71
CA HIS A 145 -2.59 -15.22 -9.68
C HIS A 145 -2.52 -16.65 -10.21
N PRO A 146 -1.57 -16.99 -11.13
CA PRO A 146 -1.52 -18.28 -11.80
C PRO A 146 -1.09 -19.44 -10.88
N ASP A 147 -0.27 -19.18 -9.86
CA ASP A 147 0.23 -20.18 -8.91
C ASP A 147 0.26 -19.61 -7.47
N PRO A 148 -0.81 -19.82 -6.68
CA PRO A 148 -0.90 -19.31 -5.31
C PRO A 148 -0.14 -20.17 -4.27
N THR A 149 0.73 -21.08 -4.69
CA THR A 149 1.48 -21.92 -3.74
C THR A 149 2.52 -21.12 -2.97
N PRO A 150 2.79 -21.45 -1.69
CA PRO A 150 3.83 -20.79 -0.90
C PRO A 150 5.19 -20.81 -1.58
N ILE A 151 5.97 -19.72 -1.45
CA ILE A 151 7.32 -19.61 -2.02
C ILE A 151 8.42 -19.55 -0.95
N LEU A 152 8.13 -18.93 0.20
CA LEU A 152 9.08 -18.78 1.30
C LEU A 152 8.74 -19.65 2.51
N LEU A 153 7.47 -19.98 2.70
CA LEU A 153 7.02 -20.76 3.84
C LEU A 153 6.96 -22.25 3.51
N PRO A 154 7.34 -23.14 4.45
CA PRO A 154 7.22 -24.57 4.25
C PRO A 154 5.76 -25.03 4.26
N ASP A 155 5.50 -26.19 3.68
CA ASP A 155 4.18 -26.83 3.70
C ASP A 155 3.63 -26.95 5.12
N GLY A 156 2.36 -26.60 5.30
CA GLY A 156 1.68 -26.67 6.60
C GLY A 156 2.05 -25.55 7.58
N TRP A 157 2.72 -24.50 7.11
CA TRP A 157 2.96 -23.33 7.95
C TRP A 157 1.66 -22.59 8.29
N GLU A 158 1.51 -22.21 9.55
CA GLU A 158 0.36 -21.44 10.03
C GLU A 158 0.75 -20.01 10.38
N GLY A 159 0.00 -19.04 9.83
CA GLY A 159 0.16 -17.60 10.07
C GLY A 159 1.12 -16.91 9.10
N HIS A 160 1.30 -15.60 9.31
CA HIS A 160 2.04 -14.71 8.39
C HIS A 160 3.12 -13.96 9.17
N PRO A 161 4.40 -14.30 8.96
CA PRO A 161 5.51 -13.87 9.84
C PRO A 161 5.76 -12.37 9.90
N LEU A 162 5.36 -11.58 8.87
CA LEU A 162 5.56 -10.12 8.87
C LEU A 162 4.35 -9.33 9.37
N ARG A 163 3.27 -9.98 9.73
CA ARG A 163 2.18 -9.30 10.46
C ARG A 163 2.65 -8.86 11.84
N LYS A 164 2.25 -7.67 12.26
CA LYS A 164 2.65 -7.10 13.57
C LYS A 164 2.11 -7.88 14.76
N ASP A 165 1.01 -8.58 14.60
CA ASP A 165 0.37 -9.45 15.60
C ASP A 165 0.87 -10.91 15.56
N PHE A 166 1.80 -11.25 14.65
CA PHE A 166 2.39 -12.57 14.60
C PHE A 166 3.35 -12.79 15.77
N SER A 167 3.10 -13.84 16.56
CA SER A 167 3.91 -14.15 17.73
C SER A 167 5.19 -14.90 17.34
N MET A 168 6.33 -14.23 17.45
CA MET A 168 7.66 -14.80 17.19
C MET A 168 8.00 -15.97 18.15
N GLY A 169 7.38 -16.04 19.33
CA GLY A 169 7.61 -17.11 20.30
C GLY A 169 6.97 -18.46 19.93
N ARG A 170 6.20 -18.54 18.85
CA ARG A 170 5.59 -19.80 18.36
C ARG A 170 6.47 -20.58 17.40
N ILE A 171 7.59 -20.03 16.94
CA ILE A 171 8.50 -20.75 16.03
C ILE A 171 9.28 -21.78 16.87
N PRO A 172 9.03 -23.09 16.69
CA PRO A 172 9.80 -24.10 17.40
C PRO A 172 11.23 -24.08 16.87
N VAL A 173 12.16 -23.64 17.73
CA VAL A 173 13.60 -23.69 17.42
C VAL A 173 14.03 -25.15 17.53
N GLN A 174 14.15 -25.84 16.39
CA GLN A 174 14.72 -27.18 16.34
C GLN A 174 16.24 -27.06 16.26
N PHE A 175 16.92 -27.27 17.37
CA PHE A 175 18.36 -27.50 17.32
C PHE A 175 18.60 -28.93 16.80
N LYS A 176 19.20 -29.03 15.64
CA LYS A 176 19.67 -30.31 15.13
C LYS A 176 20.74 -30.82 16.09
N ALA A 177 20.43 -31.82 16.89
CA ALA A 177 21.43 -32.49 17.70
C ALA A 177 22.53 -33.01 16.76
N VAL A 178 23.75 -32.56 16.95
CA VAL A 178 24.90 -33.16 16.28
C VAL A 178 25.08 -34.52 16.93
N ASP A 179 24.71 -35.57 16.18
CA ASP A 179 25.03 -36.94 16.61
C ASP A 179 26.52 -37.01 16.87
N GLY A 180 26.86 -37.07 18.18
CA GLY A 180 28.21 -37.25 18.60
C GLY A 180 28.77 -38.59 18.08
N ARG A 181 29.85 -38.48 17.35
CA ARG A 181 30.81 -39.59 17.20
C ARG A 181 31.69 -39.68 18.43
#